data_41a3e7aad3f9d4e252118791bad8d991
#
_entry.id   41a3e7aad3f9d4e252118791bad8d991
#
_cell.length_a   1.000
_cell.length_b   1.000
_cell.length_c   1.000
_cell.angle_alpha   90.00
_cell.angle_beta   90.00
_cell.angle_gamma   90.00
#
_symmetry.space_group_name_H-M   'P 1'
#
loop_
_entity.id
_entity.type
_entity.pdbx_description
1 polymer ?
#
loop_
_entity_poly.entity_id
_entity_poly.type
_entity_poly.pdbx_seq_one_letter_code
_entity_poly.pdbx_strand_id
1 'polypeptide(L)'
;EDETMPSAELPRAIALQQELLANFGALMTPRQFRAYYSRFLGQFPTPTDARFEPFMAAAVPCEWVTPTGLTTTRTFLYLHGGGYVIGSPIDYRGVLPHAARAADARVLAVDYRLAPEDPFPAAVEDAVAAYRWLLANGGRPEQTVIGGDSAGGGLTVATLVALRDRGLPLPAG
;
A
#
# COMPACT_ATOMS: atom_id res chain seq x y z
N GLU A 1 15.83 -16.23 -30.22
CA GLU A 1 14.94 -15.18 -29.66
C GLU A 1 13.76 -15.92 -29.08
N ASP A 2 13.82 -16.15 -27.76
CA ASP A 2 12.75 -16.81 -27.00
C ASP A 2 11.69 -15.74 -26.75
N GLU A 3 10.70 -15.63 -27.65
CA GLU A 3 9.49 -14.87 -27.40
C GLU A 3 8.78 -15.57 -26.23
N THR A 4 8.98 -15.06 -25.01
CA THR A 4 8.26 -15.52 -23.83
C THR A 4 6.78 -15.37 -24.10
N MET A 5 6.11 -16.51 -24.35
CA MET A 5 4.66 -16.54 -24.52
C MET A 5 3.99 -15.90 -23.30
N PRO A 6 3.00 -15.02 -23.50
CA PRO A 6 2.26 -14.45 -22.40
C PRO A 6 1.73 -15.54 -21.46
N SER A 7 1.76 -15.31 -20.15
CA SER A 7 1.20 -16.28 -19.20
C SER A 7 -0.28 -16.55 -19.48
N ALA A 8 -0.76 -17.73 -19.13
CA ALA A 8 -2.16 -18.12 -19.30
C ALA A 8 -3.14 -17.19 -18.53
N GLU A 9 -2.64 -16.50 -17.51
CA GLU A 9 -3.39 -15.53 -16.69
C GLU A 9 -3.52 -14.15 -17.34
N LEU A 10 -2.67 -13.82 -18.32
CA LEU A 10 -2.67 -12.47 -18.92
C LEU A 10 -4.02 -12.06 -19.51
N PRO A 11 -4.76 -12.91 -20.25
CA PRO A 11 -6.09 -12.51 -20.76
C PRO A 11 -7.07 -12.17 -19.63
N ARG A 12 -7.01 -12.90 -18.50
CA ARG A 12 -7.84 -12.63 -17.33
C ARG A 12 -7.44 -11.30 -16.66
N ALA A 13 -6.16 -11.04 -16.52
CA ALA A 13 -5.66 -9.77 -15.97
C ALA A 13 -6.10 -8.57 -16.82
N ILE A 14 -6.01 -8.68 -18.15
CA ILE A 14 -6.47 -7.65 -19.08
C ILE A 14 -8.00 -7.44 -18.94
N ALA A 15 -8.80 -8.50 -18.88
CA ALA A 15 -10.24 -8.39 -18.71
C ALA A 15 -10.61 -7.70 -17.39
N LEU A 16 -9.94 -8.05 -16.29
CA LEU A 16 -10.15 -7.40 -15.00
C LEU A 16 -9.77 -5.92 -15.02
N GLN A 17 -8.66 -5.58 -15.67
CA GLN A 17 -8.27 -4.18 -15.85
C GLN A 17 -9.28 -3.39 -16.66
N GLN A 18 -9.81 -3.97 -17.74
CA GLN A 18 -10.86 -3.35 -18.56
C GLN A 18 -12.15 -3.15 -17.76
N GLU A 19 -12.56 -4.12 -16.95
CA GLU A 19 -13.68 -4.00 -16.03
C GLU A 19 -13.50 -2.84 -15.05
N LEU A 20 -12.33 -2.74 -14.42
CA LEU A 20 -12.01 -1.64 -13.51
C LEU A 20 -12.10 -0.29 -14.22
N LEU A 21 -11.48 -0.16 -15.39
CA LEU A 21 -11.47 1.09 -16.16
C LEU A 21 -12.87 1.50 -16.64
N ALA A 22 -13.71 0.56 -17.05
CA ALA A 22 -15.08 0.83 -17.46
C ALA A 22 -15.94 1.42 -16.34
N ASN A 23 -15.65 1.07 -15.09
CA ASN A 23 -16.38 1.56 -13.92
C ASN A 23 -15.73 2.79 -13.27
N PHE A 24 -14.48 3.13 -13.61
CA PHE A 24 -13.76 4.29 -13.06
C PHE A 24 -14.40 5.64 -13.45
N GLY A 25 -15.14 5.69 -14.56
CA GLY A 25 -15.87 6.87 -15.02
C GLY A 25 -17.34 6.89 -14.64
N ALA A 26 -17.83 5.88 -13.91
CA ALA A 26 -19.23 5.84 -13.48
C ALA A 26 -19.49 6.93 -12.42
N LEU A 27 -20.69 7.54 -12.47
CA LEU A 27 -21.13 8.53 -11.48
C LEU A 27 -21.42 7.81 -10.14
N MET A 28 -20.36 7.50 -9.40
CA MET A 28 -20.43 6.87 -8.08
C MET A 28 -20.10 7.89 -6.99
N THR A 29 -20.80 7.79 -5.87
CA THR A 29 -20.33 8.44 -4.63
C THR A 29 -19.03 7.79 -4.15
N PRO A 30 -18.18 8.50 -3.39
CA PRO A 30 -16.97 7.91 -2.81
C PRO A 30 -17.22 6.59 -2.08
N ARG A 31 -18.31 6.51 -1.32
CA ARG A 31 -18.71 5.30 -0.60
C ARG A 31 -19.03 4.12 -1.55
N GLN A 32 -19.74 4.39 -2.63
CA GLN A 32 -20.06 3.35 -3.63
C GLN A 32 -18.80 2.88 -4.35
N PHE A 33 -17.90 3.81 -4.65
CA PHE A 33 -16.65 3.49 -5.33
C PHE A 33 -15.71 2.68 -4.41
N ARG A 34 -15.61 3.01 -3.13
CA ARG A 34 -14.89 2.20 -2.14
C ARG A 34 -15.42 0.77 -2.08
N ALA A 35 -16.73 0.61 -1.97
CA ALA A 35 -17.36 -0.71 -1.93
C ALA A 35 -17.15 -1.51 -3.22
N TYR A 36 -17.17 -0.86 -4.37
CA TYR A 36 -16.85 -1.48 -5.65
C TYR A 36 -15.40 -1.93 -5.70
N TYR A 37 -14.45 -1.05 -5.33
CA TYR A 37 -13.03 -1.32 -5.38
C TYR A 37 -12.60 -2.45 -4.44
N SER A 38 -13.12 -2.45 -3.21
CA SER A 38 -12.87 -3.54 -2.25
C SER A 38 -13.39 -4.89 -2.78
N ARG A 39 -14.56 -4.90 -3.40
CA ARG A 39 -15.08 -6.12 -4.04
C ARG A 39 -14.26 -6.54 -5.25
N PHE A 40 -13.78 -5.59 -6.04
CA PHE A 40 -12.91 -5.87 -7.18
C PHE A 40 -11.59 -6.49 -6.72
N LEU A 41 -10.90 -5.88 -5.74
CA LEU A 41 -9.66 -6.42 -5.20
C LEU A 41 -9.87 -7.73 -4.41
N GLY A 42 -11.03 -7.90 -3.78
CA GLY A 42 -11.41 -9.13 -3.09
C GLY A 42 -11.57 -10.37 -3.99
N GLN A 43 -11.48 -10.22 -5.32
CA GLN A 43 -11.40 -11.34 -6.25
C GLN A 43 -10.02 -12.03 -6.23
N PHE A 44 -9.00 -11.34 -5.75
CA PHE A 44 -7.66 -11.91 -5.60
C PHE A 44 -7.56 -12.64 -4.25
N PRO A 45 -7.18 -13.93 -4.24
CA PRO A 45 -7.14 -14.69 -3.01
C PRO A 45 -6.07 -14.13 -2.06
N THR A 46 -6.44 -13.97 -0.80
CA THR A 46 -5.47 -13.66 0.24
C THR A 46 -4.60 -14.88 0.52
N PRO A 47 -3.26 -14.79 0.43
CA PRO A 47 -2.36 -15.88 0.76
C PRO A 47 -2.54 -16.33 2.22
N THR A 48 -2.66 -17.63 2.45
CA THR A 48 -2.87 -18.22 3.79
C THR A 48 -1.56 -18.38 4.58
N ASP A 49 -0.43 -18.18 3.92
CA ASP A 49 0.93 -18.30 4.46
C ASP A 49 1.53 -16.93 4.83
N ALA A 50 0.68 -16.01 5.27
CA ALA A 50 1.09 -14.71 5.80
C ALA A 50 0.25 -14.34 7.02
N ARG A 51 0.85 -13.61 7.95
CA ARG A 51 0.15 -12.99 9.09
C ARG A 51 -0.17 -11.55 8.77
N PHE A 52 -1.36 -11.14 9.19
CA PHE A 52 -1.88 -9.78 9.09
C PHE A 52 -2.17 -9.29 10.50
N GLU A 53 -1.46 -8.29 10.96
CA GLU A 53 -1.49 -7.82 12.34
C GLU A 53 -1.87 -6.32 12.35
N PRO A 54 -3.18 -6.00 12.47
CA PRO A 54 -3.62 -4.60 12.54
C PRO A 54 -3.18 -3.96 13.86
N PHE A 55 -2.78 -2.70 13.80
CA PHE A 55 -2.37 -1.92 14.97
C PHE A 55 -2.50 -0.41 14.68
N MET A 56 -2.21 0.41 15.69
CA MET A 56 -2.20 1.87 15.56
C MET A 56 -0.76 2.39 15.62
N ALA A 57 -0.28 3.00 14.54
CA ALA A 57 0.96 3.76 14.51
C ALA A 57 0.66 5.21 14.97
N ALA A 58 0.82 5.47 16.27
CA ALA A 58 0.25 6.66 16.91
C ALA A 58 -1.28 6.71 16.71
N ALA A 59 -1.80 7.66 15.95
CA ALA A 59 -3.22 7.77 15.63
C ALA A 59 -3.59 7.21 14.24
N VAL A 60 -2.65 6.62 13.51
CA VAL A 60 -2.85 6.13 12.14
C VAL A 60 -3.06 4.62 12.17
N PRO A 61 -4.20 4.09 11.68
CA PRO A 61 -4.38 2.66 11.53
C PRO A 61 -3.36 2.10 10.54
N CYS A 62 -2.77 0.97 10.88
CA CYS A 62 -1.77 0.30 10.05
C CYS A 62 -1.94 -1.21 10.18
N GLU A 63 -1.33 -1.93 9.26
CA GLU A 63 -1.27 -3.39 9.32
C GLU A 63 0.13 -3.88 9.00
N TRP A 64 0.69 -4.73 9.87
CA TRP A 64 1.86 -5.51 9.51
C TRP A 64 1.46 -6.70 8.65
N VAL A 65 2.19 -6.91 7.56
CA VAL A 65 2.08 -8.09 6.72
C VAL A 65 3.41 -8.83 6.76
N THR A 66 3.38 -10.05 7.28
CA THR A 66 4.58 -10.87 7.48
C THR A 66 4.34 -12.26 6.89
N PRO A 67 4.94 -12.60 5.75
CA PRO A 67 4.91 -13.95 5.21
C PRO A 67 5.52 -14.96 6.18
N THR A 68 4.96 -16.16 6.23
CA THR A 68 5.51 -17.27 7.03
C THR A 68 6.92 -17.60 6.57
N GLY A 69 7.83 -17.80 7.51
CA GLY A 69 9.23 -18.10 7.25
C GLY A 69 10.11 -16.91 6.89
N LEU A 70 9.53 -15.71 6.73
CA LEU A 70 10.33 -14.50 6.51
C LEU A 70 11.02 -14.09 7.81
N THR A 71 12.35 -14.05 7.78
CA THR A 71 13.18 -13.58 8.90
C THR A 71 14.01 -12.39 8.42
N THR A 72 13.55 -11.18 8.71
CA THR A 72 14.19 -9.95 8.25
C THR A 72 13.98 -8.81 9.24
N THR A 73 14.90 -7.85 9.25
CA THR A 73 14.77 -6.58 9.97
C THR A 73 14.38 -5.42 9.05
N ARG A 74 14.26 -5.70 7.75
CA ARG A 74 13.88 -4.71 6.74
C ARG A 74 12.39 -4.43 6.80
N THR A 75 12.03 -3.20 6.50
CA THR A 75 10.63 -2.75 6.43
C THR A 75 10.34 -2.10 5.08
N PHE A 76 9.24 -2.50 4.49
CA PHE A 76 8.63 -1.82 3.37
C PHE A 76 7.38 -1.09 3.86
N LEU A 77 7.45 0.22 4.08
CA LEU A 77 6.29 1.05 4.36
C LEU A 77 5.52 1.25 3.05
N TYR A 78 4.34 0.67 3.01
CA TYR A 78 3.52 0.63 1.80
C TYR A 78 2.33 1.58 1.89
N LEU A 79 2.18 2.39 0.83
CA LEU A 79 1.10 3.35 0.63
C LEU A 79 0.26 2.89 -0.55
N HIS A 80 -0.98 2.50 -0.30
CA HIS A 80 -1.84 1.93 -1.34
C HIS A 80 -2.29 2.95 -2.38
N GLY A 81 -2.64 2.48 -3.57
CA GLY A 81 -3.29 3.27 -4.61
C GLY A 81 -4.75 3.55 -4.33
N GLY A 82 -5.41 4.19 -5.30
CA GLY A 82 -6.84 4.48 -5.21
C GLY A 82 -7.20 5.95 -5.29
N GLY A 83 -6.34 6.78 -5.92
CA GLY A 83 -6.62 8.19 -6.20
C GLY A 83 -6.84 9.04 -4.94
N TYR A 84 -6.32 8.62 -3.79
CA TYR A 84 -6.54 9.22 -2.46
C TYR A 84 -8.01 9.17 -1.98
N VAL A 85 -8.88 8.45 -2.66
CA VAL A 85 -10.32 8.39 -2.38
C VAL A 85 -10.79 6.99 -1.99
N ILE A 86 -10.12 5.96 -2.48
CA ILE A 86 -10.46 4.55 -2.28
C ILE A 86 -9.24 3.73 -1.87
N GLY A 87 -9.44 2.49 -1.46
CA GLY A 87 -8.39 1.55 -1.04
C GLY A 87 -8.19 1.52 0.47
N SER A 88 -7.61 0.43 0.92
CA SER A 88 -7.20 0.19 2.32
C SER A 88 -6.20 -0.95 2.38
N PRO A 89 -5.41 -1.14 3.46
CA PRO A 89 -4.53 -2.29 3.60
C PRO A 89 -5.23 -3.65 3.41
N ILE A 90 -6.48 -3.76 3.85
CA ILE A 90 -7.28 -4.99 3.72
C ILE A 90 -7.50 -5.36 2.25
N ASP A 91 -7.75 -4.36 1.40
CA ASP A 91 -7.97 -4.58 -0.04
C ASP A 91 -6.72 -5.14 -0.73
N TYR A 92 -5.55 -4.83 -0.21
CA TYR A 92 -4.26 -5.23 -0.78
C TYR A 92 -3.67 -6.52 -0.18
N ARG A 93 -4.39 -7.21 0.70
CA ARG A 93 -3.90 -8.47 1.31
C ARG A 93 -3.58 -9.56 0.29
N GLY A 94 -4.21 -9.55 -0.88
CA GLY A 94 -3.87 -10.45 -1.99
C GLY A 94 -2.50 -10.21 -2.61
N VAL A 95 -1.95 -9.00 -2.48
CA VAL A 95 -0.71 -8.56 -3.15
C VAL A 95 0.46 -8.39 -2.17
N LEU A 96 0.20 -7.83 -0.99
CA LEU A 96 1.26 -7.42 -0.04
C LEU A 96 2.16 -8.56 0.43
N PRO A 97 1.71 -9.81 0.65
CA PRO A 97 2.61 -10.91 0.99
C PRO A 97 3.61 -11.24 -0.12
N HIS A 98 3.23 -11.09 -1.39
CA HIS A 98 4.14 -11.28 -2.52
C HIS A 98 5.17 -10.15 -2.58
N ALA A 99 4.74 -8.89 -2.38
CA ALA A 99 5.64 -7.75 -2.29
C ALA A 99 6.64 -7.90 -1.13
N ALA A 100 6.18 -8.36 0.03
CA ALA A 100 7.03 -8.62 1.21
C ALA A 100 8.13 -9.65 0.90
N ARG A 101 7.78 -10.74 0.22
CA ARG A 101 8.77 -11.77 -0.19
C ARG A 101 9.76 -11.22 -1.20
N ALA A 102 9.28 -10.52 -2.22
CA ALA A 102 10.13 -9.98 -3.28
C ALA A 102 11.12 -8.93 -2.75
N ALA A 103 10.71 -8.14 -1.77
CA ALA A 103 11.56 -7.12 -1.12
C ALA A 103 12.44 -7.67 0.02
N ASP A 104 12.25 -8.92 0.43
CA ASP A 104 12.84 -9.47 1.66
C ASP A 104 12.61 -8.51 2.85
N ALA A 105 11.37 -8.04 3.01
CA ALA A 105 10.99 -7.05 4.01
C ALA A 105 9.60 -7.34 4.60
N ARG A 106 9.38 -7.02 5.88
CA ARG A 106 8.01 -6.94 6.41
C ARG A 106 7.33 -5.72 5.79
N VAL A 107 6.07 -5.86 5.41
CA VAL A 107 5.30 -4.71 4.94
C VAL A 107 4.59 -4.05 6.11
N LEU A 108 4.76 -2.74 6.24
CA LEU A 108 3.96 -1.86 7.06
C LEU A 108 2.98 -1.13 6.14
N ALA A 109 1.77 -1.65 6.03
CA ALA A 109 0.72 -1.05 5.21
C ALA A 109 -0.02 0.03 6.00
N VAL A 110 -0.09 1.24 5.45
CA VAL A 110 -0.68 2.41 6.11
C VAL A 110 -2.11 2.62 5.61
N ASP A 111 -3.07 2.65 6.52
CA ASP A 111 -4.47 3.00 6.24
C ASP A 111 -4.64 4.52 6.42
N TYR A 112 -4.07 5.26 5.48
CA TYR A 112 -4.07 6.72 5.53
C TYR A 112 -5.46 7.29 5.21
N ARG A 113 -5.78 8.45 5.78
CA ARG A 113 -7.04 9.15 5.58
C ARG A 113 -7.27 9.53 4.13
N LEU A 114 -8.52 9.40 3.70
CA LEU A 114 -8.94 9.55 2.32
C LEU A 114 -9.82 10.80 2.11
N ALA A 115 -9.69 11.38 0.93
CA ALA A 115 -10.62 12.39 0.44
C ALA A 115 -11.97 11.74 0.08
N PRO A 116 -13.06 12.50 0.06
CA PRO A 116 -13.18 13.92 0.36
C PRO A 116 -13.28 14.23 1.88
N GLU A 117 -13.42 13.22 2.73
CA GLU A 117 -13.61 13.40 4.17
C GLU A 117 -12.38 14.09 4.80
N ASP A 118 -11.19 13.66 4.42
CA ASP A 118 -9.91 14.18 4.88
C ASP A 118 -9.04 14.56 3.67
N PRO A 119 -9.20 15.77 3.12
CA PRO A 119 -8.45 16.19 1.95
C PRO A 119 -6.97 16.44 2.27
N PHE A 120 -6.18 16.74 1.23
CA PHE A 120 -4.78 17.15 1.40
C PHE A 120 -4.67 18.21 2.52
N PRO A 121 -3.66 18.07 3.41
CA PRO A 121 -2.52 17.16 3.38
C PRO A 121 -2.67 15.88 4.26
N ALA A 122 -3.89 15.46 4.62
CA ALA A 122 -4.14 14.41 5.61
C ALA A 122 -3.36 13.11 5.32
N ALA A 123 -3.38 12.61 4.08
CA ALA A 123 -2.65 11.39 3.70
C ALA A 123 -1.12 11.53 3.90
N VAL A 124 -0.54 12.71 3.59
CA VAL A 124 0.89 12.96 3.81
C VAL A 124 1.23 12.98 5.29
N GLU A 125 0.38 13.62 6.11
CA GLU A 125 0.58 13.67 7.56
C GLU A 125 0.52 12.27 8.18
N ASP A 126 -0.40 11.44 7.73
CA ASP A 126 -0.53 10.05 8.20
C ASP A 126 0.68 9.20 7.78
N ALA A 127 1.15 9.30 6.54
CA ALA A 127 2.33 8.59 6.07
C ALA A 127 3.59 9.01 6.86
N VAL A 128 3.78 10.30 7.10
CA VAL A 128 4.87 10.82 7.95
C VAL A 128 4.73 10.33 9.40
N ALA A 129 3.51 10.33 9.95
CA ALA A 129 3.27 9.85 11.32
C ALA A 129 3.58 8.35 11.46
N ALA A 130 3.16 7.53 10.50
CA ALA A 130 3.47 6.10 10.48
C ALA A 130 4.98 5.83 10.38
N TYR A 131 5.69 6.57 9.54
CA TYR A 131 7.15 6.45 9.44
C TYR A 131 7.86 6.88 10.74
N ARG A 132 7.46 8.00 11.34
CA ARG A 132 8.00 8.42 12.64
C ARG A 132 7.76 7.41 13.74
N TRP A 133 6.56 6.83 13.77
CA TRP A 133 6.23 5.76 14.71
C TRP A 133 7.14 4.54 14.49
N LEU A 134 7.35 4.13 13.23
CA LEU A 134 8.25 3.04 12.90
C LEU A 134 9.66 3.28 13.48
N LEU A 135 10.23 4.46 13.27
CA LEU A 135 11.56 4.79 13.80
C LEU A 135 11.59 4.80 15.34
N ALA A 136 10.56 5.34 15.97
CA ALA A 136 10.45 5.37 17.44
C ALA A 136 10.29 3.98 18.06
N ASN A 137 9.87 2.98 17.28
CA ASN A 137 9.66 1.59 17.70
C ASN A 137 10.73 0.62 17.14
N GLY A 138 11.94 1.12 16.89
CA GLY A 138 13.10 0.31 16.54
C GLY A 138 13.31 0.10 15.03
N GLY A 139 12.48 0.69 14.19
CA GLY A 139 12.74 0.73 12.74
C GLY A 139 13.99 1.54 12.44
N ARG A 140 14.74 1.11 11.42
CA ARG A 140 15.99 1.76 11.03
C ARG A 140 15.83 2.38 9.64
N PRO A 141 16.17 3.67 9.46
CA PRO A 141 16.05 4.34 8.18
C PRO A 141 16.74 3.58 7.05
N GLU A 142 17.96 3.10 7.29
CA GLU A 142 18.78 2.38 6.31
C GLU A 142 18.26 0.95 5.97
N GLN A 143 17.25 0.48 6.70
CA GLN A 143 16.57 -0.80 6.49
C GLN A 143 15.11 -0.61 6.11
N THR A 144 14.70 0.61 5.84
CA THR A 144 13.33 0.96 5.50
C THR A 144 13.29 1.54 4.09
N VAL A 145 12.33 1.06 3.29
CA VAL A 145 11.94 1.69 2.04
C VAL A 145 10.49 2.15 2.14
N ILE A 146 10.16 3.24 1.46
CA ILE A 146 8.77 3.70 1.31
C ILE A 146 8.41 3.54 -0.16
N GLY A 147 7.23 3.00 -0.42
CA GLY A 147 6.75 2.82 -1.78
C GLY A 147 5.24 2.60 -1.82
N GLY A 148 4.70 2.59 -3.02
CA GLY A 148 3.29 2.39 -3.24
C GLY A 148 2.94 2.37 -4.72
N ASP A 149 1.71 2.05 -5.03
CA ASP A 149 1.19 2.01 -6.39
C ASP A 149 0.36 3.25 -6.70
N SER A 150 0.33 3.68 -7.96
CA SER A 150 -0.55 4.76 -8.44
C SER A 150 -0.48 6.02 -7.56
N ALA A 151 -1.60 6.43 -6.93
CA ALA A 151 -1.63 7.54 -5.97
C ALA A 151 -0.69 7.30 -4.77
N GLY A 152 -0.52 6.05 -4.32
CA GLY A 152 0.43 5.69 -3.28
C GLY A 152 1.89 5.94 -3.69
N GLY A 153 2.21 5.78 -4.98
CA GLY A 153 3.50 6.20 -5.53
C GLY A 153 3.70 7.71 -5.46
N GLY A 154 2.68 8.49 -5.80
CA GLY A 154 2.68 9.94 -5.62
C GLY A 154 2.83 10.35 -4.15
N LEU A 155 2.10 9.66 -3.26
CA LEU A 155 2.18 9.87 -1.81
C LEU A 155 3.58 9.54 -1.26
N THR A 156 4.23 8.52 -1.81
CA THR A 156 5.62 8.18 -1.48
C THR A 156 6.55 9.37 -1.70
N VAL A 157 6.51 9.97 -2.88
CA VAL A 157 7.35 11.15 -3.20
C VAL A 157 7.00 12.33 -2.28
N ALA A 158 5.71 12.60 -2.08
CA ALA A 158 5.27 13.68 -1.19
C ALA A 158 5.73 13.44 0.26
N THR A 159 5.69 12.19 0.72
CA THR A 159 6.19 11.81 2.06
C THR A 159 7.70 12.04 2.18
N LEU A 160 8.49 11.60 1.20
CA LEU A 160 9.95 11.81 1.19
C LEU A 160 10.31 13.29 1.23
N VAL A 161 9.61 14.13 0.45
CA VAL A 161 9.77 15.59 0.47
C VAL A 161 9.42 16.14 1.86
N ALA A 162 8.30 15.72 2.45
CA ALA A 162 7.89 16.17 3.77
C ALA A 162 8.87 15.74 4.87
N LEU A 163 9.45 14.54 4.79
CA LEU A 163 10.49 14.07 5.71
C LEU A 163 11.75 14.93 5.61
N ARG A 164 12.23 15.19 4.38
CA ARG A 164 13.38 16.05 4.12
C ARG A 164 13.17 17.45 4.69
N ASP A 165 12.04 18.08 4.38
CA ASP A 165 11.77 19.47 4.75
C ASP A 165 11.56 19.64 6.27
N ARG A 166 11.21 18.56 6.97
CA ARG A 166 11.11 18.50 8.44
C ARG A 166 12.41 18.05 9.13
N GLY A 167 13.47 17.82 8.38
CA GLY A 167 14.77 17.36 8.93
C GLY A 167 14.70 15.97 9.57
N LEU A 168 13.77 15.12 9.13
CA LEU A 168 13.63 13.75 9.63
C LEU A 168 14.60 12.81 8.88
N PRO A 169 15.07 11.72 9.50
CA PRO A 169 15.89 10.73 8.81
C PRO A 169 15.17 10.20 7.57
N LEU A 170 15.88 10.19 6.43
CA LEU A 170 15.31 9.63 5.20
C LEU A 170 15.47 8.11 5.16
N PRO A 171 14.50 7.36 4.59
CA PRO A 171 14.65 5.92 4.36
C PRO A 171 15.74 5.63 3.31
N ALA A 172 16.07 4.35 3.15
CA ALA A 172 17.06 3.89 2.18
C ALA A 172 16.57 4.01 0.72
N GLY A 173 15.28 4.09 0.50
CA GLY A 173 14.66 4.26 -0.81
C GLY A 173 13.17 4.57 -0.71
#